data_a4ced30937d952a44922b9149cf920f3
#
_entry.id   a4ced30937d952a44922b9149cf920f3
#
_cell.length_a   1.000
_cell.length_b   1.000
_cell.length_c   1.000
_cell.angle_alpha   90.00
_cell.angle_beta   90.00
_cell.angle_gamma   90.00
#
_symmetry.space_group_name_H-M   'P 1'
#
loop_
_entity.id
_entity.type
_entity.pdbx_description
1 polymer ?
#
loop_
_entity_poly.entity_id
_entity_poly.type
_entity_poly.pdbx_seq_one_letter_code
_entity_poly.pdbx_strand_id
1 'polypeptide(L)'
;DFSMKTILSGQNEVGKSTVKRIILDVLNCHDENDREITGIRPHDESGVEIDDVDIVRAVTFEIDGKAKTLKKVTRQKRNKKGEITGSVTDYSINDVPYKMADYNQYINDNMAELGVLPFCLNAMTLLNKSQAEQRLALASYFGTRTDEGICDMFPQFAELKPMFDDGDVDQLKKVYRGK
;
A
#
# COMPACT_ATOMS: atom_id res chain seq x y z
N ASP A 1 -6.76 13.99 -15.30
CA ASP A 1 -7.83 13.28 -14.58
C ASP A 1 -7.84 11.81 -14.98
N PHE A 2 -8.00 10.94 -13.99
CA PHE A 2 -8.13 9.49 -14.21
C PHE A 2 -9.60 9.11 -14.09
N SER A 3 -10.12 8.42 -15.11
CA SER A 3 -11.45 7.83 -15.08
C SER A 3 -11.40 6.43 -14.43
N MET A 4 -12.55 5.77 -14.28
CA MET A 4 -12.66 4.40 -13.73
C MET A 4 -11.72 3.39 -14.43
N LYS A 5 -11.38 3.64 -15.70
CA LYS A 5 -10.37 2.88 -16.44
C LYS A 5 -9.52 3.84 -17.26
N THR A 6 -8.26 4.01 -16.85
CA THR A 6 -7.28 4.87 -17.53
C THR A 6 -6.11 4.03 -18.03
N ILE A 7 -5.74 4.18 -19.29
CA ILE A 7 -4.60 3.51 -19.91
C ILE A 7 -3.54 4.57 -20.23
N LEU A 8 -2.37 4.44 -19.61
CA LEU A 8 -1.20 5.26 -19.91
C LEU A 8 -0.33 4.55 -20.94
N SER A 9 -0.26 5.12 -22.16
CA SER A 9 0.57 4.60 -23.24
C SER A 9 1.63 5.64 -23.65
N GLY A 10 2.72 5.18 -24.25
CA GLY A 10 3.81 6.04 -24.70
C GLY A 10 5.11 5.26 -24.83
N GLN A 11 6.15 5.89 -25.35
CA GLN A 11 7.49 5.32 -25.45
C GLN A 11 8.07 4.98 -24.07
N ASN A 12 9.14 4.17 -24.02
CA ASN A 12 9.87 3.93 -22.78
C ASN A 12 10.46 5.24 -22.27
N GLU A 13 10.65 5.33 -20.96
CA GLU A 13 11.28 6.48 -20.25
C GLU A 13 10.47 7.78 -20.21
N VAL A 14 9.25 7.83 -20.76
CA VAL A 14 8.38 9.03 -20.67
C VAL A 14 7.65 9.20 -19.32
N GLY A 15 8.05 8.49 -18.28
CA GLY A 15 7.52 8.69 -16.93
C GLY A 15 6.23 7.93 -16.58
N LYS A 16 5.78 6.95 -17.37
CA LYS A 16 4.56 6.16 -17.07
C LYS A 16 4.64 5.48 -15.69
N SER A 17 5.75 4.84 -15.39
CA SER A 17 5.99 4.20 -14.09
C SER A 17 6.13 5.21 -12.95
N THR A 18 6.57 6.42 -13.25
CA THR A 18 6.70 7.52 -12.29
C THR A 18 5.33 7.93 -11.75
N VAL A 19 4.30 7.97 -12.60
CA VAL A 19 2.92 8.28 -12.17
C VAL A 19 2.45 7.27 -11.12
N LYS A 20 2.61 5.97 -11.38
CA LYS A 20 2.29 4.91 -10.41
C LYS A 20 3.08 5.09 -9.10
N ARG A 21 4.39 5.34 -9.20
CA ARG A 21 5.26 5.55 -8.03
C ARG A 21 4.85 6.76 -7.21
N ILE A 22 4.45 7.87 -7.84
CA ILE A 22 3.96 9.05 -7.14
C ILE A 22 2.68 8.73 -6.35
N ILE A 23 1.74 7.99 -6.94
CA ILE A 23 0.50 7.59 -6.25
C ILE A 23 0.84 6.73 -5.02
N LEU A 24 1.67 5.70 -5.19
CA LEU A 24 2.10 4.83 -4.09
C LEU A 24 2.82 5.61 -2.99
N ASP A 25 3.75 6.48 -3.38
CA ASP A 25 4.53 7.28 -2.42
C ASP A 25 3.64 8.25 -1.64
N VAL A 26 2.73 8.98 -2.30
CA VAL A 26 1.79 9.89 -1.63
C VAL A 26 0.93 9.15 -0.61
N LEU A 27 0.58 7.89 -0.90
CA LEU A 27 -0.18 7.02 -0.01
C LEU A 27 0.68 6.30 1.05
N ASN A 28 1.97 6.62 1.16
CA ASN A 28 2.93 5.93 2.04
C ASN A 28 3.00 4.40 1.82
N CYS A 29 2.75 3.96 0.58
CA CYS A 29 2.88 2.57 0.18
C CYS A 29 4.29 2.29 -0.37
N HIS A 30 4.73 1.05 -0.25
CA HIS A 30 5.94 0.56 -0.89
C HIS A 30 5.72 0.24 -2.37
N ASP A 31 6.79 0.02 -3.11
CA ASP A 31 6.75 -0.44 -4.50
C ASP A 31 6.32 -1.92 -4.60
N GLU A 32 6.30 -2.48 -5.81
CA GLU A 32 5.94 -3.87 -6.08
C GLU A 32 6.88 -4.91 -5.47
N ASN A 33 8.05 -4.50 -5.02
CA ASN A 33 9.05 -5.35 -4.36
C ASN A 33 9.12 -5.14 -2.85
N ASP A 34 8.12 -4.46 -2.28
CA ASP A 34 8.04 -4.09 -0.85
C ASP A 34 9.19 -3.20 -0.40
N ARG A 35 9.66 -2.30 -1.29
CA ARG A 35 10.74 -1.35 -1.03
C ARG A 35 10.21 0.05 -0.89
N GLU A 36 10.87 0.84 -0.07
CA GLU A 36 10.61 2.27 0.00
C GLU A 36 10.84 2.91 -1.37
N ILE A 37 9.92 3.79 -1.76
CA ILE A 37 10.00 4.48 -3.05
C ILE A 37 11.04 5.59 -2.95
N THR A 38 12.19 5.35 -3.56
CA THR A 38 13.33 6.28 -3.65
C THR A 38 13.53 6.75 -5.09
N GLY A 39 14.44 7.68 -5.32
CA GLY A 39 14.86 8.09 -6.68
C GLY A 39 13.80 8.89 -7.43
N ILE A 40 12.94 9.63 -6.71
CA ILE A 40 11.96 10.54 -7.33
C ILE A 40 12.59 11.92 -7.60
N ARG A 41 13.84 12.12 -7.21
CA ARG A 41 14.54 13.38 -7.47
C ARG A 41 14.78 13.56 -8.97
N PRO A 42 14.58 14.77 -9.52
CA PRO A 42 14.90 15.04 -10.91
C PRO A 42 16.40 14.93 -11.16
N HIS A 43 16.76 14.50 -12.35
CA HIS A 43 18.12 14.41 -12.84
C HIS A 43 18.30 15.40 -13.99
N ASP A 44 19.51 15.90 -14.14
CA ASP A 44 19.91 16.69 -15.31
C ASP A 44 20.12 15.80 -16.54
N GLU A 45 20.49 16.40 -17.67
CA GLU A 45 20.74 15.70 -18.93
C GLU A 45 21.92 14.71 -18.85
N SER A 46 22.78 14.85 -17.86
CA SER A 46 23.91 13.96 -17.58
C SER A 46 23.57 12.81 -16.63
N GLY A 47 22.33 12.75 -16.13
CA GLY A 47 21.85 11.76 -15.17
C GLY A 47 22.26 12.03 -13.73
N VAL A 48 22.71 13.26 -13.41
CA VAL A 48 23.07 13.68 -12.06
C VAL A 48 21.84 14.26 -11.36
N GLU A 49 21.61 13.88 -10.09
CA GLU A 49 20.51 14.45 -9.31
C GLU A 49 20.65 15.96 -9.15
N ILE A 50 19.56 16.69 -9.36
CA ILE A 50 19.51 18.14 -9.21
C ILE A 50 19.30 18.46 -7.73
N ASP A 51 20.26 19.17 -7.16
CA ASP A 51 20.22 19.65 -5.77
C ASP A 51 19.34 20.91 -5.61
N ASP A 52 18.97 21.20 -4.35
CA ASP A 52 18.21 22.39 -3.94
C ASP A 52 16.84 22.57 -4.61
N VAL A 53 16.28 21.47 -5.11
CA VAL A 53 14.94 21.47 -5.68
C VAL A 53 13.97 20.79 -4.69
N ASP A 54 12.88 21.48 -4.37
CA ASP A 54 11.78 20.90 -3.61
C ASP A 54 11.05 19.88 -4.48
N ILE A 55 10.96 18.65 -4.00
CA ILE A 55 10.22 17.59 -4.69
C ILE A 55 8.79 17.60 -4.22
N VAL A 56 7.91 18.15 -5.04
CA VAL A 56 6.47 18.22 -4.76
C VAL A 56 5.77 17.04 -5.42
N ARG A 57 5.05 16.25 -4.63
CA ARG A 57 4.22 15.14 -5.09
C ARG A 57 2.82 15.34 -4.54
N ALA A 58 1.85 15.41 -5.42
CA ALA A 58 0.46 15.63 -5.04
C ALA A 58 -0.46 14.76 -5.89
N VAL A 59 -1.47 14.20 -5.25
CA VAL A 59 -2.52 13.42 -5.90
C VAL A 59 -3.85 13.85 -5.32
N THR A 60 -4.82 14.12 -6.19
CA THR A 60 -6.19 14.41 -5.77
C THR A 60 -7.04 13.17 -5.96
N PHE A 61 -7.68 12.73 -4.89
CA PHE A 61 -8.63 11.63 -4.88
C PHE A 61 -10.04 12.16 -4.67
N GLU A 62 -11.01 11.50 -5.25
CA GLU A 62 -12.41 11.71 -4.91
C GLU A 62 -12.83 10.66 -3.88
N ILE A 63 -13.19 11.11 -2.68
CA ILE A 63 -13.60 10.26 -1.57
C ILE A 63 -15.00 10.72 -1.16
N ASP A 64 -15.99 9.85 -1.26
CA ASP A 64 -17.40 10.16 -0.97
C ASP A 64 -17.92 11.42 -1.69
N GLY A 65 -17.58 11.55 -2.97
CA GLY A 65 -17.96 12.69 -3.79
C GLY A 65 -17.24 14.01 -3.46
N LYS A 66 -16.20 13.97 -2.63
CA LYS A 66 -15.41 15.14 -2.25
C LYS A 66 -13.95 15.00 -2.70
N ALA A 67 -13.46 16.00 -3.41
CA ALA A 67 -12.06 16.05 -3.78
C ALA A 67 -11.16 16.26 -2.56
N LYS A 68 -10.15 15.41 -2.41
CA LYS A 68 -9.12 15.48 -1.36
C LYS A 68 -7.74 15.42 -2.01
N THR A 69 -6.95 16.45 -1.79
CA THR A 69 -5.56 16.50 -2.28
C THR A 69 -4.60 16.12 -1.19
N LEU A 70 -3.94 14.99 -1.38
CA LEU A 70 -2.83 14.53 -0.54
C LEU A 70 -1.53 15.02 -1.18
N LYS A 71 -0.64 15.62 -0.37
CA LYS A 71 0.58 16.25 -0.88
C LYS A 71 1.75 16.00 0.06
N LYS A 72 2.90 15.70 -0.54
CA LYS A 72 4.19 15.60 0.12
C LYS A 72 5.18 16.55 -0.52
N VAL A 73 5.95 17.24 0.29
CA VAL A 73 7.04 18.10 -0.17
C VAL A 73 8.33 17.66 0.52
N THR A 74 9.27 17.13 -0.26
CA THR A 74 10.56 16.72 0.26
C THR A 74 11.63 17.76 -0.08
N ARG A 75 12.30 18.27 0.96
CA ARG A 75 13.37 19.26 0.88
C ARG A 75 14.68 18.66 1.37
N GLN A 76 15.78 19.09 0.78
CA GLN A 76 17.10 18.77 1.29
C GLN A 76 17.39 19.56 2.56
N LYS A 77 17.96 18.87 3.57
CA LYS A 77 18.42 19.47 4.80
C LYS A 77 19.92 19.70 4.71
N ARG A 78 20.36 20.93 5.00
CA ARG A 78 21.79 21.29 5.03
C ARG A 78 22.26 21.61 6.44
N ASN A 79 23.49 21.29 6.72
CA ASN A 79 24.16 21.72 7.95
C ASN A 79 24.63 23.20 7.85
N LYS A 80 25.19 23.71 8.94
CA LYS A 80 25.73 25.09 9.00
C LYS A 80 26.87 25.35 7.99
N LYS A 81 27.48 24.29 7.45
CA LYS A 81 28.55 24.38 6.43
C LYS A 81 28.03 24.30 4.99
N GLY A 82 26.71 24.18 4.81
CA GLY A 82 26.06 24.04 3.50
C GLY A 82 26.05 22.62 2.93
N GLU A 83 26.56 21.61 3.66
CA GLU A 83 26.58 20.22 3.20
C GLU A 83 25.21 19.56 3.40
N ILE A 84 24.78 18.75 2.44
CA ILE A 84 23.53 18.00 2.52
C ILE A 84 23.66 16.92 3.59
N THR A 85 22.79 16.95 4.59
CA THR A 85 22.79 16.00 5.72
C THR A 85 21.60 15.05 5.70
N GLY A 86 20.70 15.17 4.72
CA GLY A 86 19.52 14.34 4.58
C GLY A 86 18.37 15.08 3.91
N SER A 87 17.14 14.60 4.13
CA SER A 87 15.93 15.24 3.64
C SER A 87 14.86 15.32 4.73
N VAL A 88 13.93 16.25 4.57
CA VAL A 88 12.74 16.41 5.40
C VAL A 88 11.54 16.37 4.47
N THR A 89 10.52 15.62 4.86
CA THR A 89 9.25 15.54 4.11
C THR A 89 8.14 16.18 4.94
N ASP A 90 7.49 17.17 4.36
CA ASP A 90 6.27 17.80 4.88
C ASP A 90 5.07 17.14 4.23
N TYR A 91 4.03 16.91 5.04
CA TYR A 91 2.77 16.29 4.63
C TYR A 91 1.65 17.30 4.73
N SER A 92 0.75 17.31 3.76
CA SER A 92 -0.46 18.14 3.83
C SER A 92 -1.66 17.45 3.16
N ILE A 93 -2.85 17.79 3.64
CA ILE A 93 -4.14 17.36 3.09
C ILE A 93 -4.97 18.62 2.83
N ASN A 94 -5.34 18.86 1.59
CA ASN A 94 -5.99 20.12 1.14
C ASN A 94 -5.21 21.36 1.64
N ASP A 95 -3.88 21.32 1.49
CA ASP A 95 -2.92 22.35 1.92
C ASP A 95 -2.86 22.61 3.45
N VAL A 96 -3.58 21.84 4.26
CA VAL A 96 -3.44 21.86 5.72
C VAL A 96 -2.27 20.94 6.10
N PRO A 97 -1.27 21.41 6.88
CA PRO A 97 -0.13 20.61 7.26
C PRO A 97 -0.49 19.53 8.29
N TYR A 98 0.08 18.35 8.14
CA TYR A 98 -0.10 17.20 9.02
C TYR A 98 1.24 16.63 9.44
N LYS A 99 1.30 16.03 10.65
CA LYS A 99 2.40 15.13 11.00
C LYS A 99 2.24 13.81 10.26
N MET A 100 3.35 13.10 10.03
CA MET A 100 3.34 11.81 9.33
C MET A 100 2.33 10.80 9.93
N ALA A 101 2.26 10.72 11.26
CA ALA A 101 1.33 9.81 11.94
C ALA A 101 -0.15 10.15 11.64
N ASP A 102 -0.50 11.43 11.75
CA ASP A 102 -1.86 11.92 11.50
C ASP A 102 -2.25 11.80 10.01
N TYR A 103 -1.26 11.98 9.13
CA TYR A 103 -1.42 11.79 7.69
C TYR A 103 -1.71 10.31 7.34
N ASN A 104 -0.97 9.38 7.95
CA ASN A 104 -1.20 7.93 7.80
C ASN A 104 -2.56 7.52 8.37
N GLN A 105 -2.91 8.04 9.53
CA GLN A 105 -4.22 7.79 10.13
C GLN A 105 -5.35 8.23 9.22
N TYR A 106 -5.22 9.42 8.62
CA TYR A 106 -6.21 9.91 7.66
C TYR A 106 -6.39 8.97 6.45
N ILE A 107 -5.28 8.44 5.90
CA ILE A 107 -5.34 7.49 4.78
C ILE A 107 -6.05 6.20 5.21
N ASN A 108 -5.72 5.66 6.39
CA ASN A 108 -6.37 4.46 6.93
C ASN A 108 -7.89 4.66 7.11
N ASP A 109 -8.28 5.78 7.69
CA ASP A 109 -9.68 6.05 8.02
C ASP A 109 -10.56 6.32 6.79
N ASN A 110 -9.97 6.86 5.72
CA ASN A 110 -10.75 7.37 4.58
C ASN A 110 -10.54 6.59 3.27
N MET A 111 -9.48 5.81 3.13
CA MET A 111 -9.17 5.18 1.85
C MET A 111 -9.14 3.65 1.95
N ALA A 112 -8.25 3.13 2.77
CA ALA A 112 -8.12 1.71 3.12
C ALA A 112 -7.00 1.58 4.14
N GLU A 113 -7.01 0.51 4.91
CA GLU A 113 -5.87 0.19 5.77
C GLU A 113 -4.56 0.13 4.96
N LEU A 114 -3.51 0.80 5.44
CA LEU A 114 -2.22 0.89 4.72
C LEU A 114 -1.65 -0.48 4.34
N GLY A 115 -1.89 -1.50 5.16
CA GLY A 115 -1.44 -2.87 4.88
C GLY A 115 -2.12 -3.53 3.66
N VAL A 116 -3.30 -3.06 3.27
CA VAL A 116 -4.09 -3.62 2.15
C VAL A 116 -3.96 -2.78 0.89
N LEU A 117 -3.82 -1.47 1.04
CA LEU A 117 -3.77 -0.52 -0.07
C LEU A 117 -2.73 -0.88 -1.14
N PRO A 118 -1.49 -1.34 -0.83
CA PRO A 118 -0.53 -1.79 -1.82
C PRO A 118 -1.06 -2.92 -2.72
N PHE A 119 -1.83 -3.86 -2.16
CA PHE A 119 -2.38 -4.98 -2.92
C PHE A 119 -3.48 -4.53 -3.88
N CYS A 120 -4.29 -3.55 -3.47
CA CYS A 120 -5.32 -2.96 -4.32
C CYS A 120 -4.70 -2.20 -5.51
N LEU A 121 -3.57 -1.52 -5.28
CA LEU A 121 -2.88 -0.74 -6.29
C LEU A 121 -1.96 -1.58 -7.18
N ASN A 122 -1.47 -2.71 -6.68
CA ASN A 122 -0.58 -3.59 -7.42
C ASN A 122 -0.68 -5.05 -6.96
N ALA A 123 -1.35 -5.87 -7.74
CA ALA A 123 -1.52 -7.31 -7.45
C ALA A 123 -0.18 -8.06 -7.28
N MET A 124 0.90 -7.61 -7.94
CA MET A 124 2.22 -8.24 -7.81
C MET A 124 2.77 -8.15 -6.39
N THR A 125 2.43 -7.12 -5.63
CA THR A 125 2.80 -7.01 -4.21
C THR A 125 2.26 -8.18 -3.38
N LEU A 126 1.06 -8.67 -3.71
CA LEU A 126 0.51 -9.87 -3.07
C LEU A 126 1.13 -11.15 -3.63
N LEU A 127 1.26 -11.25 -4.95
CA LEU A 127 1.75 -12.46 -5.62
C LEU A 127 3.22 -12.79 -5.30
N ASN A 128 4.02 -11.78 -4.99
CA ASN A 128 5.43 -11.94 -4.59
C ASN A 128 5.61 -12.41 -3.14
N LYS A 129 4.53 -12.43 -2.34
CA LYS A 129 4.57 -12.93 -0.95
C LYS A 129 4.46 -14.45 -0.90
N SER A 130 4.93 -15.05 0.19
CA SER A 130 4.71 -16.47 0.45
C SER A 130 3.22 -16.80 0.56
N GLN A 131 2.83 -18.05 0.32
CA GLN A 131 1.43 -18.48 0.45
C GLN A 131 0.81 -18.19 1.82
N ALA A 132 1.60 -18.29 2.88
CA ALA A 132 1.14 -17.99 4.24
C ALA A 132 0.84 -16.49 4.40
N GLU A 133 1.72 -15.62 3.93
CA GLU A 133 1.52 -14.16 3.95
C GLU A 133 0.38 -13.72 3.04
N GLN A 134 0.22 -14.34 1.86
CA GLN A 134 -0.92 -14.10 0.98
C GLN A 134 -2.25 -14.39 1.69
N ARG A 135 -2.34 -15.55 2.36
CA ARG A 135 -3.53 -15.94 3.13
C ARG A 135 -3.83 -14.98 4.26
N LEU A 136 -2.81 -14.57 5.02
CA LEU A 136 -2.96 -13.60 6.11
C LEU A 136 -3.45 -12.23 5.58
N ALA A 137 -2.85 -11.74 4.49
CA ALA A 137 -3.26 -10.48 3.88
C ALA A 137 -4.72 -10.53 3.36
N LEU A 138 -5.10 -11.62 2.69
CA LEU A 138 -6.48 -11.80 2.22
C LEU A 138 -7.46 -11.98 3.38
N ALA A 139 -7.08 -12.73 4.42
CA ALA A 139 -7.90 -12.92 5.61
C ALA A 139 -8.12 -11.61 6.38
N SER A 140 -7.11 -10.74 6.48
CA SER A 140 -7.25 -9.43 7.12
C SER A 140 -8.22 -8.52 6.36
N TYR A 141 -8.27 -8.64 5.03
CA TYR A 141 -9.13 -7.81 4.19
C TYR A 141 -10.57 -8.34 4.10
N PHE A 142 -10.73 -9.64 3.81
CA PHE A 142 -12.06 -10.23 3.64
C PHE A 142 -12.69 -10.72 4.94
N GLY A 143 -11.94 -10.64 6.03
CA GLY A 143 -12.29 -11.25 7.31
C GLY A 143 -12.07 -12.76 7.31
N THR A 144 -11.76 -13.30 8.44
CA THR A 144 -11.81 -14.75 8.67
C THR A 144 -13.23 -15.12 9.07
N ARG A 145 -13.87 -15.99 8.30
CA ARG A 145 -15.08 -16.63 8.80
C ARG A 145 -14.71 -17.62 9.89
N THR A 146 -15.49 -17.67 10.92
CA THR A 146 -15.34 -18.72 11.93
C THR A 146 -15.62 -20.09 11.29
N ASP A 147 -14.99 -21.13 11.82
CA ASP A 147 -15.21 -22.51 11.35
C ASP A 147 -16.71 -22.89 11.39
N GLU A 148 -17.45 -22.42 12.39
CA GLU A 148 -18.90 -22.48 12.45
C GLU A 148 -19.57 -21.82 11.24
N GLY A 149 -19.21 -20.61 10.92
CA GLY A 149 -19.75 -19.86 9.78
C GLY A 149 -19.46 -20.53 8.43
N ILE A 150 -18.34 -21.27 8.32
CA ILE A 150 -18.02 -22.08 7.15
C ILE A 150 -18.93 -23.30 7.08
N CYS A 151 -19.13 -24.02 8.19
CA CYS A 151 -20.01 -25.18 8.27
C CYS A 151 -21.48 -24.81 7.98
N ASP A 152 -21.93 -23.65 8.43
CA ASP A 152 -23.27 -23.15 8.18
C ASP A 152 -23.51 -22.81 6.68
N MET A 153 -22.46 -22.34 6.00
CA MET A 153 -22.54 -22.04 4.55
C MET A 153 -22.44 -23.28 3.65
N PHE A 154 -21.75 -24.30 4.12
CA PHE A 154 -21.47 -25.52 3.35
C PHE A 154 -21.95 -26.74 4.13
N PRO A 155 -23.24 -27.17 3.94
CA PRO A 155 -23.85 -28.29 4.68
C PRO A 155 -23.03 -29.58 4.65
N GLN A 156 -22.25 -29.81 3.59
CA GLN A 156 -21.35 -30.96 3.49
C GLN A 156 -20.25 -30.99 4.58
N PHE A 157 -19.99 -29.88 5.25
CA PHE A 157 -19.03 -29.79 6.35
C PHE A 157 -19.70 -29.80 7.73
N ALA A 158 -21.01 -29.92 7.81
CA ALA A 158 -21.75 -29.92 9.08
C ALA A 158 -21.27 -31.02 10.06
N GLU A 159 -20.84 -32.17 9.53
CA GLU A 159 -20.30 -33.28 10.33
C GLU A 159 -18.93 -32.93 10.99
N LEU A 160 -18.24 -31.93 10.49
CA LEU A 160 -16.97 -31.48 11.07
C LEU A 160 -17.17 -30.47 12.22
N LYS A 161 -18.37 -29.89 12.35
CA LYS A 161 -18.66 -28.85 13.35
C LYS A 161 -18.32 -29.28 14.79
N PRO A 162 -18.68 -30.51 15.27
CA PRO A 162 -18.31 -30.95 16.60
C PRO A 162 -16.81 -31.15 16.83
N MET A 163 -16.03 -31.25 15.74
CA MET A 163 -14.58 -31.46 15.82
C MET A 163 -13.79 -30.15 15.95
N PHE A 164 -14.44 -29.01 15.66
CA PHE A 164 -13.81 -27.69 15.83
C PHE A 164 -13.91 -27.16 17.25
N ASP A 165 -14.87 -27.64 18.05
CA ASP A 165 -15.03 -27.25 19.46
C ASP A 165 -13.84 -27.69 20.35
N ASP A 166 -13.08 -28.72 19.93
CA ASP A 166 -11.86 -29.20 20.63
C ASP A 166 -10.53 -28.61 20.08
N GLY A 167 -10.60 -27.69 19.16
CA GLY A 167 -9.66 -26.58 18.97
C GLY A 167 -8.35 -26.82 18.23
N ASP A 168 -8.04 -27.94 17.58
CA ASP A 168 -6.80 -28.05 16.82
C ASP A 168 -6.97 -28.62 15.40
N VAL A 169 -7.07 -27.71 14.43
CA VAL A 169 -7.10 -28.04 12.98
C VAL A 169 -5.90 -28.87 12.53
N ASP A 170 -4.75 -28.73 13.21
CA ASP A 170 -3.55 -29.52 12.89
C ASP A 170 -3.63 -30.96 13.43
N GLN A 171 -4.37 -31.21 14.51
CA GLN A 171 -4.70 -32.57 14.94
C GLN A 171 -5.69 -33.22 13.97
N LEU A 172 -6.72 -32.51 13.51
CA LEU A 172 -7.64 -32.99 12.49
C LEU A 172 -6.92 -33.38 11.19
N LYS A 173 -6.00 -32.55 10.72
CA LYS A 173 -5.17 -32.86 9.53
C LYS A 173 -4.33 -34.14 9.72
N LYS A 174 -3.81 -34.39 10.92
CA LYS A 174 -3.04 -35.63 11.22
C LYS A 174 -3.95 -36.86 11.21
N VAL A 175 -5.14 -36.78 11.78
CA VAL A 175 -6.13 -37.88 11.77
C VAL A 175 -6.56 -38.24 10.35
N TYR A 176 -6.82 -37.26 9.49
CA TYR A 176 -7.22 -37.51 8.10
C TYR A 176 -6.08 -37.90 7.15
N ARG A 177 -4.84 -37.52 7.45
CA ARG A 177 -3.66 -37.96 6.67
C ARG A 177 -3.16 -39.36 7.06
N GLY A 178 -3.57 -39.88 8.19
CA GLY A 178 -3.22 -41.21 8.69
C GLY A 178 -4.19 -42.33 8.30
N LYS A 179 -5.23 -41.97 7.54
CA LYS A 179 -6.16 -42.93 6.88
C LYS A 179 -5.86 -43.00 5.39
#